data_1341006543ce0efa6733f1edb7a32d29
#
_entry.id   1341006543ce0efa6733f1edb7a32d29
#
_cell.length_a   1.000
_cell.length_b   1.000
_cell.length_c   1.000
_cell.angle_alpha   90.00
_cell.angle_beta   90.00
_cell.angle_gamma   90.00
#
_symmetry.space_group_name_H-M   'P 1'
#
loop_
_entity.id
_entity.type
_entity.pdbx_description
1 polymer ?
#
loop_
_entity_poly.entity_id
_entity_poly.type
_entity_poly.pdbx_seq_one_letter_code
_entity_poly.pdbx_strand_id
1 'polypeptide(L)'
;MPTDITRRTLLTTAGALALLPAPARSAPLVLTPGQTEGPFYPVALPADADSDLVRVQGAAARALGIVTHVGGRVLDRHGRPVPGAAVEIWQCDAQGIYRHPRAPDQQRFDAGFQGYGRTAVDAGGGYAFRTIRPVPYPGRTPHIHVAVIVPGTGRFVTQMYVEGEPLNARDGLLNSIRDPAARRSVIVPLRPSPAEPGALGGTFDIVLDL
;
A
#
# COMPACT_ATOMS: atom_id res chain seq x y z
N MET A 1 0.82 -34.85 87.28
CA MET A 1 0.29 -35.16 85.97
C MET A 1 0.10 -33.87 85.25
N PRO A 2 0.94 -33.52 84.28
CA PRO A 2 0.81 -32.29 83.47
C PRO A 2 -0.04 -32.52 82.18
N THR A 3 -0.96 -31.63 81.98
CA THR A 3 -1.84 -31.55 80.79
C THR A 3 -1.17 -30.88 79.65
N ASP A 4 -1.12 -31.57 78.53
CA ASP A 4 -0.53 -31.14 77.23
C ASP A 4 -1.47 -30.14 76.49
N ILE A 5 -1.00 -28.97 76.19
CA ILE A 5 -1.72 -27.94 75.39
C ILE A 5 -1.20 -27.96 73.96
N THR A 6 -1.99 -28.53 73.09
CA THR A 6 -1.70 -28.60 71.65
C THR A 6 -1.90 -27.21 70.98
N ARG A 7 -0.82 -26.62 70.52
CA ARG A 7 -0.85 -25.38 69.67
C ARG A 7 -1.35 -25.71 68.27
N ARG A 8 -2.51 -25.23 67.92
CA ARG A 8 -2.97 -25.21 66.51
C ARG A 8 -2.35 -24.01 65.76
N THR A 9 -1.52 -24.31 64.78
CA THR A 9 -0.94 -23.30 63.82
C THR A 9 -2.00 -23.03 62.78
N LEU A 10 -2.49 -21.78 62.72
CA LEU A 10 -3.30 -21.29 61.61
C LEU A 10 -2.35 -20.87 60.46
N LEU A 11 -2.41 -21.62 59.36
CA LEU A 11 -1.78 -21.22 58.10
C LEU A 11 -2.73 -20.27 57.36
N THR A 12 -2.38 -18.98 57.33
CA THR A 12 -3.01 -17.97 56.46
C THR A 12 -2.38 -18.04 55.07
N THR A 13 -3.09 -18.59 54.09
CA THR A 13 -2.73 -18.53 52.66
C THR A 13 -3.06 -17.16 52.14
N ALA A 14 -2.04 -16.32 51.91
CA ALA A 14 -2.15 -15.08 51.18
C ALA A 14 -2.25 -15.38 49.67
N GLY A 15 -3.46 -15.24 49.13
CA GLY A 15 -3.68 -15.35 47.69
C GLY A 15 -3.03 -14.16 46.93
N ALA A 16 -2.00 -14.44 46.18
CA ALA A 16 -1.42 -13.46 45.26
C ALA A 16 -2.39 -13.24 44.08
N LEU A 17 -3.02 -12.07 44.04
CA LEU A 17 -3.83 -11.63 42.91
C LEU A 17 -2.87 -11.26 41.80
N ALA A 18 -2.74 -12.12 40.77
CA ALA A 18 -1.94 -11.84 39.57
C ALA A 18 -2.66 -10.73 38.77
N LEU A 19 -2.10 -9.51 38.76
CA LEU A 19 -2.52 -8.49 37.84
C LEU A 19 -2.14 -8.93 36.39
N LEU A 20 -3.15 -9.30 35.61
CA LEU A 20 -2.98 -9.52 34.18
C LEU A 20 -2.62 -8.16 33.55
N PRO A 21 -1.55 -8.07 32.73
CA PRO A 21 -1.23 -6.84 32.04
C PRO A 21 -2.41 -6.47 31.14
N ALA A 22 -2.89 -5.23 31.26
CA ALA A 22 -3.89 -4.68 30.35
C ALA A 22 -3.33 -4.72 28.93
N PRO A 23 -4.14 -5.06 27.90
CA PRO A 23 -3.67 -5.05 26.52
C PRO A 23 -3.16 -3.65 26.19
N ALA A 24 -1.90 -3.56 25.79
CA ALA A 24 -1.30 -2.31 25.34
C ALA A 24 -2.10 -1.84 24.11
N ARG A 25 -2.81 -0.73 24.24
CA ARG A 25 -3.44 -0.07 23.09
C ARG A 25 -2.31 0.44 22.22
N SER A 26 -2.12 -0.15 21.04
CA SER A 26 -1.20 0.39 20.05
C SER A 26 -1.63 1.83 19.71
N ALA A 27 -0.64 2.71 19.56
CA ALA A 27 -0.91 4.07 19.09
C ALA A 27 -1.66 4.00 17.75
N PRO A 28 -2.57 4.96 17.48
CA PRO A 28 -3.24 5.03 16.18
C PRO A 28 -2.22 5.08 15.05
N LEU A 29 -2.49 4.33 13.98
CA LEU A 29 -1.65 4.37 12.79
C LEU A 29 -1.74 5.75 12.12
N VAL A 30 -0.68 6.15 11.42
CA VAL A 30 -0.68 7.36 10.61
C VAL A 30 -1.61 7.13 9.41
N LEU A 31 -2.64 7.96 9.29
CA LEU A 31 -3.56 7.90 8.14
C LEU A 31 -2.82 8.21 6.84
N THR A 32 -3.09 7.42 5.82
CA THR A 32 -2.58 7.68 4.49
C THR A 32 -3.20 8.96 3.95
N PRO A 33 -2.41 9.96 3.49
CA PRO A 33 -2.97 11.21 2.98
C PRO A 33 -3.69 10.99 1.65
N GLY A 34 -4.91 11.54 1.54
CA GLY A 34 -5.62 11.59 0.27
C GLY A 34 -4.93 12.53 -0.71
N GLN A 35 -4.88 12.13 -1.99
CA GLN A 35 -4.32 12.93 -3.08
C GLN A 35 -5.21 12.90 -4.31
N THR A 36 -4.94 13.79 -5.28
CA THR A 36 -5.70 13.86 -6.52
C THR A 36 -5.54 12.61 -7.38
N GLU A 37 -6.62 12.22 -8.04
CA GLU A 37 -6.62 11.17 -9.08
C GLU A 37 -5.75 11.55 -10.29
N GLY A 38 -5.61 12.85 -10.53
CA GLY A 38 -4.90 13.35 -11.70
C GLY A 38 -5.69 13.16 -13.00
N PRO A 39 -5.09 13.56 -14.15
CA PRO A 39 -5.81 13.60 -15.43
C PRO A 39 -5.80 12.29 -16.23
N PHE A 40 -5.12 11.24 -15.74
CA PHE A 40 -4.82 10.05 -16.54
C PHE A 40 -5.43 8.75 -15.97
N TYR A 41 -6.44 8.84 -15.11
CA TYR A 41 -7.24 7.66 -14.75
C TYR A 41 -7.91 7.13 -16.04
N PRO A 42 -7.91 5.81 -16.30
CA PRO A 42 -8.39 5.25 -17.56
C PRO A 42 -9.82 5.67 -17.89
N VAL A 43 -10.03 6.15 -19.12
CA VAL A 43 -11.39 6.46 -19.64
C VAL A 43 -12.19 5.18 -19.88
N ALA A 44 -11.49 4.10 -20.26
CA ALA A 44 -12.03 2.76 -20.38
C ALA A 44 -11.05 1.79 -19.70
N LEU A 45 -11.57 0.95 -18.82
CA LEU A 45 -10.75 -0.05 -18.13
C LEU A 45 -10.30 -1.13 -19.12
N PRO A 46 -9.05 -1.64 -19.00
CA PRO A 46 -8.60 -2.77 -19.82
C PRO A 46 -9.47 -4.01 -19.56
N ALA A 47 -9.62 -4.86 -20.57
CA ALA A 47 -10.41 -6.10 -20.45
C ALA A 47 -9.79 -7.09 -19.46
N ASP A 48 -8.46 -7.10 -19.33
CA ASP A 48 -7.66 -7.91 -18.42
C ASP A 48 -7.14 -7.09 -17.21
N ALA A 49 -7.98 -6.25 -16.63
CA ALA A 49 -7.65 -5.38 -15.50
C ALA A 49 -7.36 -6.20 -14.22
N ASP A 50 -6.35 -7.06 -14.25
CA ASP A 50 -5.89 -7.88 -13.13
C ASP A 50 -4.75 -7.23 -12.35
N SER A 51 -4.02 -8.01 -11.55
CA SER A 51 -2.88 -7.55 -10.74
C SER A 51 -1.52 -7.68 -11.42
N ASP A 52 -1.43 -8.22 -12.65
CA ASP A 52 -0.18 -8.31 -13.42
C ASP A 52 -0.16 -7.30 -14.59
N LEU A 53 0.34 -6.12 -14.35
CA LEU A 53 0.44 -5.07 -15.37
C LEU A 53 1.60 -5.30 -16.36
N VAL A 54 2.49 -6.25 -16.09
CA VAL A 54 3.68 -6.52 -16.92
C VAL A 54 3.36 -7.38 -18.13
N ARG A 55 2.19 -8.03 -18.13
CA ARG A 55 1.69 -8.84 -19.23
C ARG A 55 0.30 -8.38 -19.63
N VAL A 56 0.12 -8.15 -20.91
CA VAL A 56 -1.19 -7.87 -21.51
C VAL A 56 -1.62 -9.11 -22.28
N GLN A 57 -2.83 -9.58 -22.04
CA GLN A 57 -3.36 -10.76 -22.74
C GLN A 57 -3.32 -10.57 -24.25
N GLY A 58 -2.71 -11.50 -24.96
CA GLY A 58 -2.55 -11.45 -26.43
C GLY A 58 -1.38 -10.59 -26.93
N ALA A 59 -0.67 -9.86 -26.04
CA ALA A 59 0.54 -9.13 -26.44
C ALA A 59 1.72 -10.08 -26.67
N ALA A 60 2.51 -9.81 -27.74
CA ALA A 60 3.68 -10.62 -28.09
C ALA A 60 4.87 -10.44 -27.14
N ALA A 61 4.96 -9.31 -26.47
CA ALA A 61 6.04 -8.95 -25.55
C ALA A 61 5.47 -8.52 -24.20
N ARG A 62 6.28 -8.68 -23.15
CA ARG A 62 6.01 -8.10 -21.82
C ARG A 62 6.35 -6.61 -21.82
N ALA A 63 5.87 -5.91 -20.79
CA ALA A 63 6.22 -4.52 -20.54
C ALA A 63 7.73 -4.28 -20.51
N LEU A 64 8.12 -3.12 -21.01
CA LEU A 64 9.46 -2.56 -20.82
C LEU A 64 9.65 -2.10 -19.37
N GLY A 65 10.90 -1.93 -18.96
CA GLY A 65 11.26 -1.46 -17.62
C GLY A 65 11.59 -2.57 -16.64
N ILE A 66 11.86 -2.17 -15.39
CA ILE A 66 12.23 -3.07 -14.29
C ILE A 66 10.96 -3.56 -13.61
N VAL A 67 10.73 -4.87 -13.62
CA VAL A 67 9.60 -5.46 -12.92
C VAL A 67 9.65 -5.09 -11.44
N THR A 68 8.51 -4.72 -10.91
CA THR A 68 8.39 -4.28 -9.51
C THR A 68 7.14 -4.89 -8.89
N HIS A 69 7.33 -5.56 -7.77
CA HIS A 69 6.25 -6.11 -6.96
C HIS A 69 5.87 -5.07 -5.90
N VAL A 70 4.64 -4.56 -5.96
CA VAL A 70 4.09 -3.62 -5.00
C VAL A 70 2.94 -4.28 -4.29
N GLY A 71 2.99 -4.32 -2.97
CA GLY A 71 1.91 -4.87 -2.16
C GLY A 71 1.90 -4.24 -0.78
N GLY A 72 0.95 -4.63 0.04
CA GLY A 72 0.77 -4.11 1.38
C GLY A 72 -0.57 -4.52 1.93
N ARG A 73 -1.05 -3.79 2.93
CA ARG A 73 -2.35 -4.02 3.55
C ARG A 73 -3.21 -2.77 3.51
N VAL A 74 -4.51 -2.95 3.39
CA VAL A 74 -5.52 -1.92 3.63
C VAL A 74 -6.05 -2.09 5.04
N LEU A 75 -5.84 -1.09 5.87
CA LEU A 75 -6.15 -1.10 7.30
C LEU A 75 -7.04 0.09 7.65
N ASP A 76 -7.84 -0.03 8.72
CA ASP A 76 -8.47 1.11 9.37
C ASP A 76 -7.47 1.83 10.31
N ARG A 77 -7.89 2.94 10.90
CA ARG A 77 -7.11 3.73 11.88
C ARG A 77 -6.67 2.94 13.11
N HIS A 78 -7.34 1.83 13.41
CA HIS A 78 -7.06 0.95 14.55
C HIS A 78 -6.18 -0.24 14.17
N GLY A 79 -5.72 -0.33 12.92
CA GLY A 79 -4.89 -1.40 12.40
C GLY A 79 -5.66 -2.68 12.06
N ARG A 80 -6.99 -2.62 11.97
CA ARG A 80 -7.81 -3.75 11.57
C ARG A 80 -7.86 -3.83 10.04
N PRO A 81 -7.76 -5.04 9.45
CA PRO A 81 -7.93 -5.24 8.01
C PRO A 81 -9.28 -4.72 7.51
N VAL A 82 -9.29 -4.24 6.25
CA VAL A 82 -10.51 -3.83 5.53
C VAL A 82 -10.79 -4.83 4.41
N PRO A 83 -11.29 -6.04 4.73
CA PRO A 83 -11.54 -7.07 3.72
C PRO A 83 -12.70 -6.68 2.80
N GLY A 84 -12.66 -7.21 1.56
CA GLY A 84 -13.70 -6.92 0.56
C GLY A 84 -13.56 -5.56 -0.12
N ALA A 85 -12.61 -4.73 0.30
CA ALA A 85 -12.20 -3.58 -0.51
C ALA A 85 -11.52 -4.04 -1.80
N ALA A 86 -11.45 -3.15 -2.79
CA ALA A 86 -10.64 -3.35 -3.98
C ALA A 86 -9.55 -2.27 -4.04
N VAL A 87 -8.35 -2.66 -4.47
CA VAL A 87 -7.28 -1.71 -4.77
C VAL A 87 -7.11 -1.62 -6.27
N GLU A 88 -6.99 -0.41 -6.77
CA GLU A 88 -6.64 -0.07 -8.14
C GLU A 88 -5.32 0.67 -8.17
N ILE A 89 -4.50 0.38 -9.19
CA ILE A 89 -3.30 1.18 -9.46
C ILE A 89 -3.28 1.61 -10.93
N TRP A 90 -2.72 2.79 -11.19
CA TRP A 90 -2.40 3.22 -12.57
C TRP A 90 -1.14 4.06 -12.59
N GLN A 91 -0.38 3.92 -13.64
CA GLN A 91 0.89 4.61 -13.82
C GLN A 91 1.26 4.73 -15.31
N CYS A 92 2.21 5.60 -15.63
CA CYS A 92 2.84 5.64 -16.95
C CYS A 92 3.73 4.41 -17.20
N ASP A 93 3.99 4.13 -18.47
CA ASP A 93 4.95 3.10 -18.89
C ASP A 93 6.41 3.50 -18.62
N ALA A 94 7.36 2.66 -19.03
CA ALA A 94 8.80 2.91 -18.84
C ALA A 94 9.34 4.12 -19.62
N GLN A 95 8.55 4.73 -20.51
CA GLN A 95 8.88 5.94 -21.24
C GLN A 95 8.21 7.21 -20.66
N GLY A 96 7.44 7.06 -19.55
CA GLY A 96 6.71 8.16 -18.92
C GLY A 96 5.38 8.50 -19.60
N ILE A 97 4.83 7.59 -20.42
CA ILE A 97 3.60 7.79 -21.20
C ILE A 97 2.45 7.03 -20.52
N TYR A 98 1.28 7.69 -20.36
CA TYR A 98 0.06 7.03 -19.88
C TYR A 98 -0.75 6.46 -21.05
N ARG A 99 -1.40 5.32 -20.82
CA ARG A 99 -2.43 4.78 -21.72
C ARG A 99 -3.72 5.58 -21.60
N HIS A 100 -3.68 6.83 -22.09
CA HIS A 100 -4.79 7.77 -21.95
C HIS A 100 -4.85 8.74 -23.14
N PRO A 101 -6.05 9.05 -23.71
CA PRO A 101 -6.17 9.88 -24.90
C PRO A 101 -5.65 11.32 -24.73
N ARG A 102 -5.56 11.83 -23.50
CA ARG A 102 -4.96 13.14 -23.19
C ARG A 102 -3.46 13.09 -22.91
N ALA A 103 -2.83 11.90 -22.88
CA ALA A 103 -1.40 11.81 -22.66
C ALA A 103 -0.65 12.28 -23.93
N PRO A 104 0.41 13.09 -23.78
CA PRO A 104 1.33 13.37 -24.89
C PRO A 104 1.93 12.05 -25.40
N ASP A 105 2.16 11.96 -26.71
CA ASP A 105 2.78 10.79 -27.36
C ASP A 105 2.10 9.43 -27.08
N GLN A 106 0.81 9.43 -26.80
CA GLN A 106 0.03 8.25 -26.43
C GLN A 106 0.17 7.09 -27.46
N GLN A 107 0.43 7.41 -28.75
CA GLN A 107 0.69 6.42 -29.79
C GLN A 107 1.99 5.62 -29.60
N ARG A 108 2.89 6.09 -28.73
CA ARG A 108 4.16 5.43 -28.37
C ARG A 108 4.06 4.64 -27.06
N PHE A 109 2.89 4.63 -26.41
CA PHE A 109 2.67 3.84 -25.19
C PHE A 109 3.06 2.38 -25.42
N ASP A 110 3.74 1.76 -24.45
CA ASP A 110 4.16 0.37 -24.51
C ASP A 110 2.94 -0.57 -24.50
N ALA A 111 2.65 -1.20 -25.63
CA ALA A 111 1.53 -2.13 -25.77
C ALA A 111 1.67 -3.40 -24.89
N GLY A 112 2.87 -3.72 -24.42
CA GLY A 112 3.13 -4.80 -23.49
C GLY A 112 2.85 -4.45 -22.01
N PHE A 113 2.57 -3.16 -21.73
CA PHE A 113 2.25 -2.68 -20.39
C PHE A 113 0.75 -2.38 -20.26
N GLN A 114 0.11 -2.93 -19.21
CA GLN A 114 -1.34 -2.77 -19.02
C GLN A 114 -1.72 -1.34 -18.59
N GLY A 115 -0.84 -0.67 -17.82
CA GLY A 115 -1.00 0.71 -17.35
C GLY A 115 -1.99 0.91 -16.22
N TYR A 116 -2.88 -0.05 -15.99
CA TYR A 116 -3.88 -0.08 -14.93
C TYR A 116 -4.06 -1.52 -14.44
N GLY A 117 -4.26 -1.69 -13.15
CA GLY A 117 -4.57 -2.98 -12.55
C GLY A 117 -5.53 -2.86 -11.39
N ARG A 118 -6.21 -3.96 -11.08
CA ARG A 118 -7.15 -4.04 -9.96
C ARG A 118 -7.06 -5.40 -9.28
N THR A 119 -7.15 -5.40 -7.94
CA THR A 119 -7.21 -6.62 -7.13
C THR A 119 -8.16 -6.45 -5.95
N ALA A 120 -8.70 -7.56 -5.46
CA ALA A 120 -9.46 -7.58 -4.22
C ALA A 120 -8.50 -7.62 -3.02
N VAL A 121 -8.91 -7.01 -1.92
CA VAL A 121 -8.23 -7.10 -0.62
C VAL A 121 -8.66 -8.41 0.04
N ASP A 122 -7.68 -9.19 0.47
CA ASP A 122 -7.92 -10.48 1.15
C ASP A 122 -8.43 -10.30 2.61
N ALA A 123 -8.72 -11.42 3.28
CA ALA A 123 -9.23 -11.41 4.66
C ALA A 123 -8.24 -10.81 5.67
N GLY A 124 -6.94 -10.86 5.39
CA GLY A 124 -5.87 -10.24 6.19
C GLY A 124 -5.61 -8.77 5.86
N GLY A 125 -6.37 -8.21 4.94
CA GLY A 125 -6.17 -6.86 4.41
C GLY A 125 -5.16 -6.78 3.27
N GLY A 126 -4.57 -7.89 2.85
CA GLY A 126 -3.48 -7.95 1.88
C GLY A 126 -3.90 -7.63 0.46
N TYR A 127 -3.02 -6.98 -0.29
CA TYR A 127 -3.11 -6.79 -1.74
C TYR A 127 -1.72 -6.86 -2.37
N ALA A 128 -1.64 -7.21 -3.65
CA ALA A 128 -0.39 -7.26 -4.38
C ALA A 128 -0.58 -7.00 -5.86
N PHE A 129 0.42 -6.35 -6.47
CA PHE A 129 0.54 -6.11 -7.90
C PHE A 129 1.93 -6.46 -8.41
N ARG A 130 2.00 -6.93 -9.64
CA ARG A 130 3.21 -7.02 -10.43
C ARG A 130 3.17 -5.94 -11.51
N THR A 131 4.03 -4.94 -11.40
CA THR A 131 4.08 -3.79 -12.29
C THR A 131 5.52 -3.49 -12.68
N ILE A 132 5.82 -2.28 -13.14
CA ILE A 132 7.17 -1.82 -13.42
C ILE A 132 7.56 -0.70 -12.45
N ARG A 133 8.87 -0.52 -12.23
CA ARG A 133 9.37 0.63 -11.48
C ARG A 133 8.84 1.92 -12.12
N PRO A 134 8.14 2.76 -11.36
CA PRO A 134 7.64 4.01 -11.92
C PRO A 134 8.79 4.93 -12.33
N VAL A 135 8.57 5.68 -13.39
CA VAL A 135 9.51 6.66 -13.93
C VAL A 135 8.91 8.06 -13.88
N PRO A 136 9.73 9.11 -13.95
CA PRO A 136 9.21 10.48 -13.97
C PRO A 136 8.55 10.78 -15.32
N TYR A 137 7.61 11.72 -15.32
CA TYR A 137 7.14 12.41 -16.51
C TYR A 137 7.13 13.92 -16.26
N PRO A 138 6.93 14.80 -17.29
CA PRO A 138 7.09 16.25 -17.13
C PRO A 138 6.32 16.81 -15.92
N GLY A 139 7.05 17.44 -14.99
CA GLY A 139 6.52 18.07 -13.78
C GLY A 139 6.25 17.14 -12.59
N ARG A 140 6.51 15.82 -12.72
CA ARG A 140 6.24 14.86 -11.65
C ARG A 140 7.42 13.94 -11.37
N THR A 141 7.61 13.62 -10.09
CA THR A 141 8.49 12.55 -9.64
C THR A 141 7.91 11.16 -9.97
N PRO A 142 8.72 10.08 -10.00
CA PRO A 142 8.21 8.71 -10.13
C PRO A 142 7.15 8.39 -9.09
N HIS A 143 5.97 7.97 -9.53
CA HIS A 143 4.87 7.59 -8.63
C HIS A 143 3.92 6.59 -9.28
N ILE A 144 3.15 5.92 -8.45
CA ILE A 144 2.03 5.07 -8.82
C ILE A 144 0.78 5.67 -8.18
N HIS A 145 -0.25 5.92 -8.97
CA HIS A 145 -1.57 6.26 -8.43
C HIS A 145 -2.22 5.03 -7.83
N VAL A 146 -2.90 5.22 -6.72
CA VAL A 146 -3.60 4.15 -5.99
C VAL A 146 -4.98 4.62 -5.60
N ALA A 147 -5.99 3.78 -5.84
CA ALA A 147 -7.32 3.98 -5.29
C ALA A 147 -7.75 2.76 -4.47
N VAL A 148 -8.45 3.01 -3.38
CA VAL A 148 -9.10 1.97 -2.57
C VAL A 148 -10.60 2.20 -2.63
N ILE A 149 -11.33 1.19 -3.06
CA ILE A 149 -12.79 1.18 -3.12
C ILE A 149 -13.31 0.32 -1.97
N VAL A 150 -13.97 0.95 -1.01
CA VAL A 150 -14.56 0.26 0.14
C VAL A 150 -16.07 0.16 -0.08
N PRO A 151 -16.65 -1.04 -0.14
CA PRO A 151 -18.09 -1.21 -0.32
C PRO A 151 -18.89 -0.43 0.73
N GLY A 152 -19.88 0.33 0.27
CA GLY A 152 -20.74 1.15 1.15
C GLY A 152 -20.13 2.42 1.74
N THR A 153 -18.80 2.63 1.58
CA THR A 153 -18.10 3.81 2.14
C THR A 153 -17.67 4.78 1.04
N GLY A 154 -17.14 4.27 -0.06
CA GLY A 154 -16.71 5.09 -1.19
C GLY A 154 -15.32 4.77 -1.72
N ARG A 155 -14.71 5.74 -2.39
CA ARG A 155 -13.42 5.63 -3.06
C ARG A 155 -12.42 6.62 -2.46
N PHE A 156 -11.30 6.11 -1.98
CA PHE A 156 -10.16 6.87 -1.50
C PHE A 156 -9.06 6.86 -2.56
N VAL A 157 -8.39 7.98 -2.80
CA VAL A 157 -7.31 8.08 -3.78
C VAL A 157 -6.07 8.66 -3.12
N THR A 158 -4.91 8.07 -3.46
CA THR A 158 -3.58 8.50 -3.03
C THR A 158 -2.55 8.21 -4.11
N GLN A 159 -1.28 8.46 -3.81
CA GLN A 159 -0.15 8.13 -4.69
C GLN A 159 0.98 7.53 -3.87
N MET A 160 1.61 6.48 -4.37
CA MET A 160 2.84 5.90 -3.83
C MET A 160 4.04 6.52 -4.55
N TYR A 161 5.00 7.03 -3.81
CA TYR A 161 6.24 7.62 -4.32
C TYR A 161 7.44 6.71 -4.01
N VAL A 162 8.52 6.88 -4.76
CA VAL A 162 9.73 6.06 -4.58
C VAL A 162 10.74 6.79 -3.69
N GLU A 163 11.26 6.10 -2.68
CA GLU A 163 12.31 6.61 -1.82
C GLU A 163 13.60 6.90 -2.61
N GLY A 164 14.30 7.98 -2.25
CA GLY A 164 15.58 8.34 -2.85
C GLY A 164 15.49 9.01 -4.23
N GLU A 165 14.29 9.24 -4.76
CA GLU A 165 14.12 9.96 -6.02
C GLU A 165 14.43 11.46 -5.86
N PRO A 166 15.42 12.00 -6.60
CA PRO A 166 15.79 13.41 -6.44
C PRO A 166 14.66 14.39 -6.75
N LEU A 167 13.74 14.01 -7.65
CA LEU A 167 12.59 14.83 -8.01
C LEU A 167 11.54 14.94 -6.90
N ASN A 168 11.56 14.09 -5.86
CA ASN A 168 10.68 14.21 -4.71
C ASN A 168 10.76 15.60 -4.05
N ALA A 169 11.94 16.19 -4.02
CA ALA A 169 12.14 17.53 -3.45
C ALA A 169 11.41 18.65 -4.21
N ARG A 170 11.04 18.40 -5.47
CA ARG A 170 10.40 19.39 -6.37
C ARG A 170 8.98 19.05 -6.77
N ASP A 171 8.46 17.87 -6.37
CA ASP A 171 7.09 17.46 -6.70
C ASP A 171 6.08 18.21 -5.82
N GLY A 172 5.27 19.05 -6.46
CA GLY A 172 4.32 19.93 -5.76
C GLY A 172 3.24 19.15 -5.00
N LEU A 173 2.79 17.99 -5.54
CA LEU A 173 1.75 17.19 -4.88
C LEU A 173 2.31 16.43 -3.67
N LEU A 174 3.50 15.84 -3.77
CA LEU A 174 4.15 15.22 -2.62
C LEU A 174 4.42 16.26 -1.52
N ASN A 175 4.92 17.44 -1.89
CA ASN A 175 5.28 18.49 -0.93
C ASN A 175 4.07 19.26 -0.38
N SER A 176 2.88 19.10 -0.95
CA SER A 176 1.64 19.63 -0.39
C SER A 176 1.18 18.89 0.87
N ILE A 177 1.68 17.68 1.12
CA ILE A 177 1.41 16.90 2.34
C ILE A 177 2.20 17.54 3.50
N ARG A 178 1.51 18.31 4.34
CA ARG A 178 2.14 19.12 5.41
C ARG A 178 2.65 18.28 6.58
N ASP A 179 1.89 17.23 6.96
CA ASP A 179 2.32 16.33 8.03
C ASP A 179 3.52 15.47 7.58
N PRO A 180 4.68 15.58 8.24
CA PRO A 180 5.85 14.80 7.87
C PRO A 180 5.67 13.29 8.02
N ALA A 181 4.86 12.83 8.96
CA ALA A 181 4.60 11.40 9.14
C ALA A 181 3.72 10.86 8.00
N ALA A 182 2.63 11.57 7.68
CA ALA A 182 1.78 11.24 6.53
C ALA A 182 2.55 11.33 5.21
N ARG A 183 3.43 12.33 5.02
CA ARG A 183 4.26 12.40 3.81
C ARG A 183 5.25 11.23 3.72
N ARG A 184 5.85 10.79 4.83
CA ARG A 184 6.73 9.61 4.83
C ARG A 184 5.97 8.33 4.54
N SER A 185 4.73 8.19 4.97
CA SER A 185 3.94 6.96 4.76
C SER A 185 3.65 6.66 3.29
N VAL A 186 3.73 7.66 2.40
CA VAL A 186 3.53 7.46 0.94
C VAL A 186 4.85 7.31 0.16
N ILE A 187 6.01 7.39 0.82
CA ILE A 187 7.32 7.23 0.18
C ILE A 187 7.86 5.83 0.51
N VAL A 188 7.95 4.99 -0.51
CA VAL A 188 8.24 3.57 -0.38
C VAL A 188 9.64 3.23 -0.88
N PRO A 189 10.46 2.54 -0.08
CA PRO A 189 11.72 2.01 -0.54
C PRO A 189 11.50 0.83 -1.48
N LEU A 190 12.12 0.86 -2.66
CA LEU A 190 12.16 -0.27 -3.58
C LEU A 190 13.49 -1.02 -3.39
N ARG A 191 13.42 -2.31 -3.06
CA ARG A 191 14.58 -3.18 -2.81
C ARG A 191 14.57 -4.38 -3.75
N PRO A 192 15.70 -5.05 -4.00
CA PRO A 192 15.70 -6.31 -4.76
C PRO A 192 14.66 -7.28 -4.23
N SER A 193 13.82 -7.82 -5.11
CA SER A 193 12.75 -8.75 -4.77
C SER A 193 13.19 -10.19 -5.03
N PRO A 194 12.97 -11.13 -4.10
CA PRO A 194 13.21 -12.54 -4.35
C PRO A 194 12.15 -13.19 -5.25
N ALA A 195 11.05 -12.49 -5.56
CA ALA A 195 9.93 -13.04 -6.34
C ALA A 195 10.33 -13.39 -7.77
N GLU A 196 11.22 -12.61 -8.38
CA GLU A 196 11.82 -12.93 -9.68
C GLU A 196 13.19 -12.24 -9.86
N PRO A 197 14.12 -12.84 -10.63
CA PRO A 197 15.46 -12.28 -10.86
C PRO A 197 15.41 -10.87 -11.47
N GLY A 198 16.14 -9.93 -10.85
CA GLY A 198 16.24 -8.54 -11.31
C GLY A 198 15.03 -7.66 -11.01
N ALA A 199 14.00 -8.20 -10.35
CA ALA A 199 12.85 -7.41 -9.94
C ALA A 199 13.12 -6.61 -8.65
N LEU A 200 12.32 -5.58 -8.45
CA LEU A 200 12.22 -4.81 -7.22
C LEU A 200 10.95 -5.19 -6.44
N GLY A 201 10.93 -4.86 -5.17
CA GLY A 201 9.75 -4.99 -4.31
C GLY A 201 9.63 -3.81 -3.36
N GLY A 202 8.40 -3.42 -3.07
CA GLY A 202 8.06 -2.38 -2.10
C GLY A 202 6.76 -2.70 -1.37
N THR A 203 6.70 -2.32 -0.09
CA THR A 203 5.49 -2.46 0.74
C THR A 203 4.86 -1.10 0.94
N PHE A 204 3.59 -0.97 0.57
CA PHE A 204 2.79 0.22 0.74
C PHE A 204 1.51 -0.10 1.51
N ASP A 205 1.55 0.02 2.84
CA ASP A 205 0.34 -0.11 3.67
C ASP A 205 -0.51 1.16 3.55
N ILE A 206 -1.82 0.99 3.42
CA ILE A 206 -2.80 2.06 3.26
C ILE A 206 -3.69 2.06 4.49
N VAL A 207 -3.69 3.16 5.23
CA VAL A 207 -4.47 3.33 6.46
C VAL A 207 -5.60 4.32 6.19
N LEU A 208 -6.83 3.85 6.30
CA LEU A 208 -8.04 4.62 6.04
C LEU A 208 -8.67 5.12 7.34
N ASP A 209 -9.35 6.26 7.25
CA ASP A 209 -10.17 6.79 8.34
C ASP A 209 -11.56 6.14 8.35
N LEU A 210 -11.59 4.92 8.88
CA LEU A 210 -12.79 4.09 9.00
C LEU A 210 -13.06 3.74 10.45
#